data_8ec415fa038017c7f2d21717da12d1b3
#
_entry.id   8ec415fa038017c7f2d21717da12d1b3
#
_cell.length_a   1.000
_cell.length_b   1.000
_cell.length_c   1.000
_cell.angle_alpha   90.00
_cell.angle_beta   90.00
_cell.angle_gamma   90.00
#
_symmetry.space_group_name_H-M   'P 1'
#
loop_
_entity.id
_entity.type
_entity.pdbx_description
1 polymer ?
#
loop_
_entity_poly.entity_id
_entity_poly.type
_entity_poly.pdbx_seq_one_letter_code
_entity_poly.pdbx_strand_id
1 'polypeptide(L)'
;MNTAVVSALIAKLTAGCGLVLLLPLLTALFGEEPVLPFIYSMALCFLLAAFLRYKGKKKVINLNPRDGLAVTALSWICISILYLFPYFLSGLLSPLDALVESISGLTGTGATVFADLTVLPKSILFFRSLTHWLGGLGIIVIFVALFPQAGKGSARMIDAESTGPYSSRAVPRIKEMAKALFAVYLLFTVSAALIYTLLGMNFFDAVNHAFSTIATGGFSTKNESIAFYDSTPLKLSVIFFMVISSANFGIYVAAWKRGIRVLWENTEFKVYLSIVAAATILISLNLMLERGLYAPSALLEALFTSASLSSTTGFISYDFEAWPHFSQVILLILMFIGGCGGSTSGGLKVTRIILLFKSMTAVLRQKLHPRAVIQTRAGGENFSESMLLEVFCFFFIYTMSIFLWTALIAASGADIPSALGLSIATMSNSGPALGQFGATCNWSAMPAMTKMVVALSMLMGRLESFTLLILFLPSFWRKNGW
;
A
#
# COMPACT_ATOMS: atom_id res chain seq x y z
N MET A 1 -20.17 -4.44 19.97
CA MET A 1 -20.07 -3.63 18.74
C MET A 1 -21.35 -2.84 18.52
N ASN A 2 -21.22 -1.55 18.18
CA ASN A 2 -22.38 -0.69 17.88
C ASN A 2 -22.62 -0.62 16.36
N THR A 3 -23.40 -1.56 15.85
CA THR A 3 -23.68 -1.69 14.41
C THR A 3 -24.24 -0.42 13.76
N ALA A 4 -25.04 0.37 14.50
CA ALA A 4 -25.62 1.61 13.99
C ALA A 4 -24.57 2.71 13.79
N VAL A 5 -23.54 2.77 14.65
CA VAL A 5 -22.41 3.71 14.50
C VAL A 5 -21.53 3.28 13.34
N VAL A 6 -21.21 1.98 13.26
CA VAL A 6 -20.43 1.41 12.15
C VAL A 6 -21.12 1.69 10.81
N SER A 7 -22.43 1.39 10.69
CA SER A 7 -23.19 1.68 9.46
C SER A 7 -23.17 3.16 9.09
N ALA A 8 -23.32 4.07 10.05
CA ALA A 8 -23.32 5.51 9.79
C ALA A 8 -21.96 6.03 9.29
N LEU A 9 -20.85 5.45 9.77
CA LEU A 9 -19.51 5.82 9.32
C LEU A 9 -19.21 5.25 7.92
N ILE A 10 -19.55 3.99 7.68
CA ILE A 10 -19.39 3.39 6.35
C ILE A 10 -20.24 4.16 5.32
N ALA A 11 -21.46 4.59 5.68
CA ALA A 11 -22.30 5.40 4.81
C ALA A 11 -21.62 6.70 4.36
N LYS A 12 -20.92 7.38 5.28
CA LYS A 12 -20.19 8.62 4.94
C LYS A 12 -19.01 8.33 4.02
N LEU A 13 -18.25 7.27 4.28
CA LEU A 13 -17.13 6.84 3.44
C LEU A 13 -17.61 6.49 2.04
N THR A 14 -18.65 5.68 1.94
CA THR A 14 -19.25 5.27 0.66
C THR A 14 -19.76 6.47 -0.14
N ALA A 15 -20.40 7.46 0.52
CA ALA A 15 -20.82 8.70 -0.13
C ALA A 15 -19.61 9.51 -0.63
N GLY A 16 -18.54 9.59 0.17
CA GLY A 16 -17.28 10.24 -0.24
C GLY A 16 -16.67 9.58 -1.46
N CYS A 17 -16.63 8.24 -1.48
CA CYS A 17 -16.14 7.48 -2.63
C CYS A 17 -17.00 7.71 -3.89
N GLY A 18 -18.32 7.84 -3.74
CA GLY A 18 -19.20 8.23 -4.83
C GLY A 18 -18.89 9.63 -5.39
N LEU A 19 -18.55 10.60 -4.51
CA LEU A 19 -18.13 11.94 -4.97
C LEU A 19 -16.79 11.90 -5.71
N VAL A 20 -15.86 11.06 -5.32
CA VAL A 20 -14.56 10.94 -5.99
C VAL A 20 -14.70 10.44 -7.42
N LEU A 21 -15.69 9.60 -7.73
CA LEU A 21 -16.00 9.14 -9.09
C LEU A 21 -16.39 10.27 -10.06
N LEU A 22 -16.68 11.50 -9.54
CA LEU A 22 -16.82 12.69 -10.39
C LEU A 22 -15.55 13.01 -11.20
N LEU A 23 -14.37 12.72 -10.66
CA LEU A 23 -13.11 13.02 -11.35
C LEU A 23 -12.93 12.18 -12.62
N PRO A 24 -13.02 10.83 -12.59
CA PRO A 24 -12.96 10.04 -13.82
C PRO A 24 -14.20 10.25 -14.71
N LEU A 25 -15.36 10.61 -14.18
CA LEU A 25 -16.51 11.03 -14.98
C LEU A 25 -16.21 12.30 -15.79
N LEU A 26 -15.56 13.29 -15.19
CA LEU A 26 -15.13 14.49 -15.90
C LEU A 26 -14.10 14.16 -16.99
N THR A 27 -13.14 13.27 -16.72
CA THR A 27 -12.19 12.83 -17.75
C THR A 27 -12.89 12.10 -18.90
N ALA A 28 -13.94 11.30 -18.64
CA ALA A 28 -14.75 10.67 -19.66
C ALA A 28 -15.52 11.69 -20.50
N LEU A 29 -16.11 12.70 -19.87
CA LEU A 29 -16.83 13.78 -20.57
C LEU A 29 -15.92 14.58 -21.52
N PHE A 30 -14.73 14.97 -21.04
CA PHE A 30 -13.76 15.71 -21.87
C PHE A 30 -13.11 14.85 -22.95
N GLY A 31 -13.04 13.52 -22.75
CA GLY A 31 -12.49 12.56 -23.70
C GLY A 31 -13.51 11.97 -24.68
N GLU A 32 -14.78 12.39 -24.63
CA GLU A 32 -15.89 11.82 -25.41
C GLU A 32 -16.02 10.31 -25.21
N GLU A 33 -15.69 9.82 -24.00
CA GLU A 33 -15.71 8.41 -23.61
C GLU A 33 -17.05 8.04 -22.94
N PRO A 34 -17.40 6.74 -22.82
CA PRO A 34 -18.63 6.31 -22.17
C PRO A 34 -18.72 6.77 -20.71
N VAL A 35 -19.69 7.61 -20.37
CA VAL A 35 -19.91 8.16 -19.02
C VAL A 35 -20.80 7.29 -18.13
N LEU A 36 -21.64 6.44 -18.74
CA LEU A 36 -22.62 5.62 -18.02
C LEU A 36 -22.02 4.70 -16.94
N PRO A 37 -20.87 4.04 -17.15
CA PRO A 37 -20.26 3.21 -16.11
C PRO A 37 -19.99 3.98 -14.82
N PHE A 38 -19.52 5.23 -14.92
CA PHE A 38 -19.24 6.07 -13.74
C PHE A 38 -20.54 6.58 -13.09
N ILE A 39 -21.54 6.98 -13.88
CA ILE A 39 -22.84 7.44 -13.36
C ILE A 39 -23.54 6.33 -12.58
N TYR A 40 -23.61 5.11 -13.12
CA TYR A 40 -24.22 3.98 -12.41
C TYR A 40 -23.44 3.59 -11.16
N SER A 41 -22.12 3.60 -11.22
CA SER A 41 -21.26 3.34 -10.06
C SER A 41 -21.45 4.37 -8.96
N MET A 42 -21.55 5.66 -9.30
CA MET A 42 -21.89 6.73 -8.36
C MET A 42 -23.27 6.53 -7.75
N ALA A 43 -24.29 6.22 -8.55
CA ALA A 43 -25.63 5.95 -8.08
C ALA A 43 -25.65 4.79 -7.08
N LEU A 44 -24.93 3.68 -7.35
CA LEU A 44 -24.78 2.56 -6.43
C LEU A 44 -24.11 2.99 -5.11
N CYS A 45 -23.06 3.82 -5.16
CA CYS A 45 -22.41 4.36 -3.96
C CYS A 45 -23.40 5.17 -3.11
N PHE A 46 -24.17 6.07 -3.72
CA PHE A 46 -25.14 6.90 -3.00
C PHE A 46 -26.35 6.10 -2.50
N LEU A 47 -26.83 5.12 -3.25
CA LEU A 47 -27.92 4.24 -2.80
C LEU A 47 -27.49 3.42 -1.58
N LEU A 48 -26.29 2.82 -1.61
CA LEU A 48 -25.76 2.09 -0.47
C LEU A 48 -25.50 3.02 0.72
N ALA A 49 -24.97 4.22 0.49
CA ALA A 49 -24.78 5.22 1.54
C ALA A 49 -26.09 5.64 2.18
N ALA A 50 -27.16 5.85 1.40
CA ALA A 50 -28.49 6.18 1.90
C ALA A 50 -29.07 5.02 2.73
N PHE A 51 -28.98 3.79 2.24
CA PHE A 51 -29.41 2.58 2.94
C PHE A 51 -28.70 2.39 4.30
N LEU A 52 -27.37 2.51 4.30
CA LEU A 52 -26.56 2.40 5.53
C LEU A 52 -26.86 3.54 6.50
N ARG A 53 -27.08 4.75 6.00
CA ARG A 53 -27.46 5.90 6.82
C ARG A 53 -28.84 5.74 7.45
N TYR A 54 -29.78 5.14 6.73
CA TYR A 54 -31.12 4.83 7.29
C TYR A 54 -31.03 3.86 8.47
N LYS A 55 -30.15 2.85 8.39
CA LYS A 55 -29.89 1.90 9.49
C LYS A 55 -29.03 2.49 10.62
N GLY A 56 -28.25 3.55 10.36
CA GLY A 56 -27.33 4.16 11.30
C GLY A 56 -27.97 5.23 12.19
N LYS A 57 -27.45 5.41 13.41
CA LYS A 57 -27.91 6.50 14.30
C LYS A 57 -27.27 7.82 13.90
N LYS A 58 -28.04 8.92 14.01
CA LYS A 58 -27.61 10.29 13.64
C LYS A 58 -26.46 10.83 14.48
N LYS A 59 -26.24 10.38 15.72
CA LYS A 59 -25.16 10.85 16.61
C LYS A 59 -24.16 9.74 16.89
N VAL A 60 -22.94 9.92 16.43
CA VAL A 60 -21.77 9.12 16.83
C VAL A 60 -21.21 9.70 18.13
N ILE A 61 -21.51 9.10 19.27
CA ILE A 61 -21.16 9.69 20.56
C ILE A 61 -19.82 9.15 21.09
N ASN A 62 -19.53 7.86 20.90
CA ASN A 62 -18.24 7.25 21.26
C ASN A 62 -17.94 6.05 20.35
N LEU A 63 -16.74 5.96 19.84
CA LEU A 63 -16.23 4.80 19.12
C LEU A 63 -15.40 3.94 20.08
N ASN A 64 -15.78 2.66 20.20
CA ASN A 64 -14.93 1.67 20.86
C ASN A 64 -13.81 1.19 19.88
N PRO A 65 -12.68 0.68 20.36
CA PRO A 65 -11.63 0.12 19.49
C PRO A 65 -12.17 -0.92 18.50
N ARG A 66 -13.11 -1.77 18.96
CA ARG A 66 -13.77 -2.78 18.10
C ARG A 66 -14.57 -2.16 16.97
N ASP A 67 -15.27 -1.04 17.23
CA ASP A 67 -16.05 -0.34 16.20
C ASP A 67 -15.10 0.28 15.15
N GLY A 68 -13.94 0.78 15.57
CA GLY A 68 -12.89 1.29 14.69
C GLY A 68 -12.36 0.23 13.74
N LEU A 69 -11.94 -0.92 14.27
CA LEU A 69 -11.45 -2.05 13.47
C LEU A 69 -12.52 -2.56 12.46
N ALA A 70 -13.79 -2.67 12.93
CA ALA A 70 -14.89 -3.07 12.06
C ALA A 70 -15.12 -2.06 10.91
N VAL A 71 -15.11 -0.75 11.21
CA VAL A 71 -15.28 0.30 10.18
C VAL A 71 -14.14 0.22 9.18
N THR A 72 -12.89 0.09 9.63
CA THR A 72 -11.73 -0.02 8.74
C THR A 72 -11.89 -1.21 7.79
N ALA A 73 -11.98 -2.42 8.30
CA ALA A 73 -12.01 -3.61 7.46
C ALA A 73 -13.25 -3.67 6.54
N LEU A 74 -14.44 -3.39 7.07
CA LEU A 74 -15.67 -3.42 6.28
C LEU A 74 -15.72 -2.30 5.23
N SER A 75 -15.11 -1.13 5.49
CA SER A 75 -15.03 -0.06 4.50
C SER A 75 -14.15 -0.46 3.32
N TRP A 76 -12.98 -1.06 3.57
CA TRP A 76 -12.11 -1.55 2.50
C TRP A 76 -12.80 -2.58 1.62
N ILE A 77 -13.46 -3.59 2.23
CA ILE A 77 -14.23 -4.60 1.49
C ILE A 77 -15.37 -3.94 0.69
N CYS A 78 -16.14 -3.07 1.33
CA CYS A 78 -17.29 -2.41 0.72
C CYS A 78 -16.88 -1.55 -0.48
N ILE A 79 -15.80 -0.75 -0.35
CA ILE A 79 -15.34 0.15 -1.41
C ILE A 79 -14.71 -0.65 -2.54
N SER A 80 -13.98 -1.73 -2.24
CA SER A 80 -13.46 -2.64 -3.28
C SER A 80 -14.58 -3.23 -4.14
N ILE A 81 -15.69 -3.61 -3.52
CA ILE A 81 -16.86 -4.11 -4.23
C ILE A 81 -17.53 -2.99 -5.05
N LEU A 82 -17.62 -1.78 -4.55
CA LEU A 82 -18.23 -0.67 -5.28
C LEU A 82 -17.35 -0.19 -6.45
N TYR A 83 -16.04 -0.21 -6.30
CA TYR A 83 -15.10 0.25 -7.32
C TYR A 83 -14.80 -0.80 -8.41
N LEU A 84 -15.33 -2.02 -8.29
CA LEU A 84 -15.34 -2.96 -9.41
C LEU A 84 -16.31 -2.50 -10.51
N PHE A 85 -17.41 -1.78 -10.16
CA PHE A 85 -18.48 -1.47 -11.12
C PHE A 85 -18.04 -0.60 -12.31
N PRO A 86 -17.17 0.43 -12.19
CA PRO A 86 -16.67 1.13 -13.37
C PRO A 86 -16.02 0.21 -14.40
N TYR A 87 -15.24 -0.78 -13.97
CA TYR A 87 -14.58 -1.76 -14.87
C TYR A 87 -15.57 -2.76 -15.44
N PHE A 88 -16.50 -3.26 -14.63
CA PHE A 88 -17.50 -4.24 -15.06
C PHE A 88 -18.53 -3.63 -15.99
N LEU A 89 -19.10 -2.46 -15.64
CA LEU A 89 -20.14 -1.80 -16.43
C LEU A 89 -19.60 -1.20 -17.75
N SER A 90 -18.29 -0.98 -17.85
CA SER A 90 -17.65 -0.62 -19.12
C SER A 90 -17.53 -1.80 -20.08
N GLY A 91 -17.84 -3.03 -19.65
CA GLY A 91 -17.69 -4.24 -20.45
C GLY A 91 -16.25 -4.70 -20.67
N LEU A 92 -15.27 -4.06 -19.98
CA LEU A 92 -13.84 -4.34 -20.18
C LEU A 92 -13.36 -5.58 -19.40
N LEU A 93 -13.96 -5.87 -18.26
CA LEU A 93 -13.53 -6.96 -17.39
C LEU A 93 -14.72 -7.82 -16.94
N SER A 94 -14.45 -9.11 -16.70
CA SER A 94 -15.38 -10.00 -15.99
C SER A 94 -15.59 -9.51 -14.55
N PRO A 95 -16.66 -9.91 -13.83
CA PRO A 95 -16.89 -9.49 -12.45
C PRO A 95 -15.72 -9.83 -11.51
N LEU A 96 -15.08 -11.00 -11.69
CA LEU A 96 -13.95 -11.41 -10.87
C LEU A 96 -12.70 -10.59 -11.19
N ASP A 97 -12.42 -10.36 -12.47
CA ASP A 97 -11.29 -9.54 -12.90
C ASP A 97 -11.46 -8.09 -12.46
N ALA A 98 -12.66 -7.54 -12.58
CA ALA A 98 -12.99 -6.21 -12.08
C ALA A 98 -12.79 -6.08 -10.56
N LEU A 99 -13.10 -7.13 -9.79
CA LEU A 99 -12.85 -7.18 -8.35
C LEU A 99 -11.35 -7.18 -8.04
N VAL A 100 -10.57 -8.02 -8.74
CA VAL A 100 -9.10 -8.08 -8.56
C VAL A 100 -8.47 -6.74 -8.90
N GLU A 101 -8.83 -6.11 -10.02
CA GLU A 101 -8.30 -4.80 -10.43
C GLU A 101 -8.68 -3.71 -9.42
N SER A 102 -9.92 -3.71 -8.91
CA SER A 102 -10.37 -2.78 -7.88
C SER A 102 -9.61 -2.94 -6.56
N ILE A 103 -9.42 -4.18 -6.10
CA ILE A 103 -8.66 -4.47 -4.89
C ILE A 103 -7.20 -4.07 -5.08
N SER A 104 -6.58 -4.46 -6.20
CA SER A 104 -5.21 -4.08 -6.55
C SER A 104 -5.03 -2.56 -6.55
N GLY A 105 -5.99 -1.85 -7.15
CA GLY A 105 -6.00 -0.39 -7.16
C GLY A 105 -6.05 0.21 -5.76
N LEU A 106 -7.03 -0.18 -4.95
CA LEU A 106 -7.21 0.38 -3.60
C LEU A 106 -6.10 -0.02 -2.63
N THR A 107 -5.64 -1.27 -2.68
CA THR A 107 -4.56 -1.74 -1.79
C THR A 107 -3.19 -1.18 -2.17
N GLY A 108 -3.06 -0.58 -3.36
CA GLY A 108 -1.77 -0.12 -3.87
C GLY A 108 -0.85 -1.26 -4.26
N THR A 109 -1.41 -2.40 -4.71
CA THR A 109 -0.61 -3.52 -5.16
C THR A 109 -0.04 -3.29 -6.56
N GLY A 110 -0.82 -2.69 -7.48
CA GLY A 110 -0.34 -2.36 -8.82
C GLY A 110 -0.32 -3.52 -9.82
N ALA A 111 -0.76 -4.69 -9.43
CA ALA A 111 -0.95 -5.81 -10.33
C ALA A 111 -2.21 -5.61 -11.18
N THR A 112 -2.15 -5.93 -12.46
CA THR A 112 -3.26 -5.71 -13.39
C THR A 112 -3.72 -6.99 -14.09
N VAL A 113 -5.02 -7.11 -14.26
CA VAL A 113 -5.66 -8.15 -15.08
C VAL A 113 -5.93 -7.68 -16.51
N PHE A 114 -5.67 -6.43 -16.86
CA PHE A 114 -5.72 -5.97 -18.24
C PHE A 114 -4.54 -6.53 -19.03
N ALA A 115 -4.84 -7.09 -20.21
CA ALA A 115 -3.82 -7.61 -21.11
C ALA A 115 -3.08 -6.49 -21.84
N ASP A 116 -3.81 -5.44 -22.23
CA ASP A 116 -3.27 -4.29 -22.95
C ASP A 116 -3.89 -3.00 -22.41
N LEU A 117 -3.04 -2.08 -21.94
CA LEU A 117 -3.44 -0.78 -21.40
C LEU A 117 -3.63 0.27 -22.50
N THR A 118 -3.07 0.06 -23.69
CA THR A 118 -3.08 1.06 -24.78
C THR A 118 -4.45 1.25 -25.38
N VAL A 119 -5.30 0.23 -25.30
CA VAL A 119 -6.68 0.24 -25.82
C VAL A 119 -7.70 0.79 -24.81
N LEU A 120 -7.28 1.06 -23.57
CA LEU A 120 -8.20 1.50 -22.52
C LEU A 120 -8.57 2.98 -22.67
N PRO A 121 -9.83 3.36 -22.37
CA PRO A 121 -10.23 4.75 -22.22
C PRO A 121 -9.38 5.48 -21.18
N LYS A 122 -9.06 6.75 -21.42
CA LYS A 122 -8.29 7.58 -20.49
C LYS A 122 -8.98 7.72 -19.13
N SER A 123 -10.30 7.74 -19.08
CA SER A 123 -11.09 7.78 -17.86
C SER A 123 -10.86 6.53 -16.99
N ILE A 124 -10.74 5.36 -17.59
CA ILE A 124 -10.41 4.11 -16.88
C ILE A 124 -8.96 4.12 -16.40
N LEU A 125 -8.00 4.54 -17.23
CA LEU A 125 -6.59 4.69 -16.82
C LEU A 125 -6.45 5.67 -15.67
N PHE A 126 -7.15 6.80 -15.73
CA PHE A 126 -7.18 7.78 -14.65
C PHE A 126 -7.83 7.21 -13.38
N PHE A 127 -8.95 6.49 -13.51
CA PHE A 127 -9.61 5.85 -12.38
C PHE A 127 -8.69 4.84 -11.67
N ARG A 128 -7.93 4.03 -12.42
CA ARG A 128 -6.93 3.11 -11.86
C ARG A 128 -5.92 3.84 -10.98
N SER A 129 -5.28 4.87 -11.51
CA SER A 129 -4.29 5.66 -10.77
C SER A 129 -4.89 6.42 -9.59
N LEU A 130 -6.13 6.90 -9.73
CA LEU A 130 -6.88 7.57 -8.66
C LEU A 130 -7.19 6.60 -7.51
N THR A 131 -7.51 5.32 -7.79
CA THR A 131 -7.71 4.32 -6.72
C THR A 131 -6.44 4.10 -5.90
N HIS A 132 -5.26 4.07 -6.52
CA HIS A 132 -3.98 4.07 -5.80
C HIS A 132 -3.84 5.28 -4.90
N TRP A 133 -4.06 6.48 -5.45
CA TRP A 133 -3.91 7.73 -4.72
C TRP A 133 -4.82 7.80 -3.48
N LEU A 134 -6.07 7.30 -3.61
CA LEU A 134 -7.00 7.17 -2.49
C LEU A 134 -6.55 6.13 -1.46
N GLY A 135 -6.07 4.99 -1.94
CA GLY A 135 -5.60 3.89 -1.08
C GLY A 135 -4.31 4.23 -0.32
N GLY A 136 -3.44 5.07 -0.91
CA GLY A 136 -2.12 5.36 -0.36
C GLY A 136 -2.11 5.99 1.03
N LEU A 137 -2.96 6.99 1.26
CA LEU A 137 -3.12 7.60 2.59
C LEU A 137 -4.12 6.89 3.50
N GLY A 138 -4.80 5.89 2.95
CA GLY A 138 -5.95 5.31 3.62
C GLY A 138 -7.15 6.27 3.64
N ILE A 139 -8.28 5.73 3.27
CA ILE A 139 -9.57 6.45 3.26
C ILE A 139 -9.85 7.12 4.61
N ILE A 140 -9.31 6.56 5.69
CA ILE A 140 -9.53 7.03 7.07
C ILE A 140 -8.82 8.35 7.34
N VAL A 141 -7.60 8.57 6.84
CA VAL A 141 -6.89 9.84 7.04
C VAL A 141 -7.61 10.96 6.30
N ILE A 142 -8.05 10.71 5.07
CA ILE A 142 -8.86 11.65 4.29
C ILE A 142 -10.20 11.92 5.01
N PHE A 143 -10.85 10.86 5.49
CA PHE A 143 -12.11 10.96 6.20
C PHE A 143 -12.00 11.75 7.50
N VAL A 144 -10.97 11.52 8.33
CA VAL A 144 -10.75 12.29 9.57
C VAL A 144 -10.44 13.76 9.28
N ALA A 145 -9.75 14.05 8.19
CA ALA A 145 -9.47 15.41 7.76
C ALA A 145 -10.72 16.15 7.29
N LEU A 146 -11.63 15.47 6.57
CA LEU A 146 -12.85 16.06 6.02
C LEU A 146 -14.00 16.11 7.05
N PHE A 147 -14.05 15.17 8.03
CA PHE A 147 -15.14 15.08 9.02
C PHE A 147 -14.66 15.34 10.45
N PRO A 148 -14.54 16.58 10.87
CA PRO A 148 -13.96 17.00 12.15
C PRO A 148 -14.68 16.55 13.43
N GLN A 149 -15.86 15.95 13.33
CA GLN A 149 -16.72 15.65 14.48
C GLN A 149 -16.65 14.18 14.95
N ALA A 150 -15.81 13.36 14.34
CA ALA A 150 -15.55 12.02 14.87
C ALA A 150 -14.69 12.17 16.15
N GLY A 151 -15.33 12.00 17.30
CA GLY A 151 -14.71 12.23 18.63
C GLY A 151 -13.56 11.30 18.97
N LYS A 152 -13.28 11.09 20.28
CA LYS A 152 -12.14 10.30 20.82
C LYS A 152 -11.90 8.91 20.19
N GLY A 153 -12.88 8.36 19.46
CA GLY A 153 -12.74 7.08 18.76
C GLY A 153 -12.03 7.14 17.40
N SER A 154 -11.89 8.33 16.78
CA SER A 154 -11.19 8.46 15.50
C SER A 154 -9.67 8.26 15.63
N ALA A 155 -9.10 8.51 16.82
CA ALA A 155 -7.72 8.18 17.12
C ALA A 155 -7.41 6.70 16.93
N ARG A 156 -8.33 5.83 17.35
CA ARG A 156 -8.19 4.38 17.29
C ARG A 156 -8.42 3.80 15.89
N MET A 157 -9.11 4.52 15.01
CA MET A 157 -9.21 4.14 13.60
C MET A 157 -7.91 4.44 12.85
N ILE A 158 -7.23 5.54 13.20
CA ILE A 158 -5.91 5.87 12.63
C ILE A 158 -4.85 4.90 13.15
N ASP A 159 -4.92 4.50 14.43
CA ASP A 159 -4.03 3.50 15.01
C ASP A 159 -4.20 2.12 14.34
N ALA A 160 -5.38 1.79 13.84
CA ALA A 160 -5.63 0.53 13.11
C ALA A 160 -5.09 0.53 11.67
N GLU A 161 -4.90 1.71 11.07
CA GLU A 161 -4.33 1.87 9.73
C GLU A 161 -2.90 2.42 9.72
N SER A 162 -2.49 3.12 10.80
CA SER A 162 -1.13 3.63 10.90
C SER A 162 -0.18 2.54 11.38
N THR A 163 0.71 2.17 10.50
CA THR A 163 1.74 1.18 10.70
C THR A 163 2.86 1.74 11.57
N GLY A 164 2.74 1.68 12.89
CA GLY A 164 3.85 2.09 13.75
C GLY A 164 3.51 2.12 15.25
N PRO A 165 4.47 1.86 16.11
CA PRO A 165 4.30 1.76 17.57
C PRO A 165 4.10 3.10 18.31
N TYR A 166 3.71 4.16 17.61
CA TYR A 166 3.54 5.50 18.19
C TYR A 166 2.09 5.78 18.56
N SER A 167 1.60 5.10 19.58
CA SER A 167 0.30 5.41 20.19
C SER A 167 0.42 6.51 21.25
N SER A 168 -0.60 7.32 21.30
CA SER A 168 -1.02 8.22 22.35
C SER A 168 -0.42 9.62 22.39
N ARG A 169 -1.20 10.61 21.89
CA ARG A 169 -1.48 11.88 22.59
C ARG A 169 -2.57 12.70 21.89
N ALA A 170 -3.75 12.82 22.56
CA ALA A 170 -4.72 13.94 22.49
C ALA A 170 -5.46 14.24 21.16
N VAL A 171 -6.74 13.98 21.17
CA VAL A 171 -7.76 14.11 20.12
C VAL A 171 -7.77 15.41 19.27
N PRO A 172 -7.49 16.61 19.75
CA PRO A 172 -7.40 17.80 18.88
C PRO A 172 -6.24 17.76 17.91
N ARG A 173 -5.13 17.13 18.30
CA ARG A 173 -3.91 17.01 17.49
C ARG A 173 -4.07 16.04 16.32
N ILE A 174 -4.98 15.07 16.37
CA ILE A 174 -5.17 14.06 15.32
C ILE A 174 -5.69 14.69 14.03
N LYS A 175 -6.68 15.57 14.14
CA LYS A 175 -7.23 16.27 12.97
C LYS A 175 -6.18 17.17 12.31
N GLU A 176 -5.40 17.90 13.12
CA GLU A 176 -4.32 18.74 12.62
C GLU A 176 -3.20 17.89 11.99
N MET A 177 -2.87 16.76 12.60
CA MET A 177 -1.92 15.80 12.06
C MET A 177 -2.41 15.24 10.71
N ALA A 178 -3.65 14.77 10.62
CA ALA A 178 -4.22 14.25 9.38
C ALA A 178 -4.22 15.29 8.25
N LYS A 179 -4.56 16.57 8.57
CA LYS A 179 -4.45 17.67 7.60
C LYS A 179 -3.03 17.91 7.14
N ALA A 180 -2.06 17.89 8.07
CA ALA A 180 -0.65 18.10 7.75
C ALA A 180 -0.09 16.94 6.90
N LEU A 181 -0.43 15.69 7.22
CA LEU A 181 -0.08 14.53 6.42
C LEU A 181 -0.66 14.60 5.01
N PHE A 182 -1.94 14.97 4.89
CA PHE A 182 -2.59 15.16 3.60
C PHE A 182 -1.96 16.28 2.78
N ALA A 183 -1.60 17.40 3.43
CA ALA A 183 -0.91 18.51 2.77
C ALA A 183 0.46 18.10 2.21
N VAL A 184 1.25 17.33 2.97
CA VAL A 184 2.54 16.78 2.49
C VAL A 184 2.32 15.81 1.34
N TYR A 185 1.32 14.94 1.44
CA TYR A 185 0.97 13.99 0.38
C TYR A 185 0.58 14.70 -0.93
N LEU A 186 -0.28 15.72 -0.82
CA LEU A 186 -0.68 16.53 -1.97
C LEU A 186 0.50 17.31 -2.55
N LEU A 187 1.36 17.89 -1.70
CA LEU A 187 2.56 18.61 -2.14
C LEU A 187 3.48 17.67 -2.94
N PHE A 188 3.75 16.47 -2.45
CA PHE A 188 4.59 15.51 -3.17
C PHE A 188 3.92 15.07 -4.48
N THR A 189 2.61 14.85 -4.49
CA THR A 189 1.86 14.49 -5.70
C THR A 189 1.98 15.56 -6.78
N VAL A 190 1.73 16.82 -6.42
CA VAL A 190 1.82 17.96 -7.35
C VAL A 190 3.27 18.14 -7.82
N SER A 191 4.24 18.06 -6.92
CA SER A 191 5.66 18.18 -7.27
C SER A 191 6.11 17.06 -8.22
N ALA A 192 5.68 15.81 -7.99
CA ALA A 192 5.99 14.69 -8.87
C ALA A 192 5.38 14.90 -10.26
N ALA A 193 4.10 15.26 -10.35
CA ALA A 193 3.42 15.51 -11.62
C ALA A 193 4.09 16.63 -12.43
N LEU A 194 4.48 17.72 -11.77
CA LEU A 194 5.20 18.83 -12.42
C LEU A 194 6.58 18.39 -12.92
N ILE A 195 7.36 17.71 -12.09
CA ILE A 195 8.73 17.27 -12.47
C ILE A 195 8.64 16.24 -13.60
N TYR A 196 7.72 15.27 -13.56
CA TYR A 196 7.55 14.29 -14.62
C TYR A 196 7.15 14.95 -15.96
N THR A 197 6.27 15.96 -15.91
CA THR A 197 5.91 16.74 -17.11
C THR A 197 7.11 17.50 -17.67
N LEU A 198 7.91 18.15 -16.81
CA LEU A 198 9.12 18.88 -17.24
C LEU A 198 10.21 17.95 -17.81
N LEU A 199 10.24 16.68 -17.38
CA LEU A 199 11.19 15.68 -17.85
C LEU A 199 10.70 14.88 -19.07
N GLY A 200 9.56 15.29 -19.68
CA GLY A 200 9.12 14.79 -20.99
C GLY A 200 7.92 13.83 -20.96
N MET A 201 7.30 13.55 -19.82
CA MET A 201 5.99 12.90 -19.81
C MET A 201 4.91 13.88 -20.29
N ASN A 202 3.93 13.38 -21.06
CA ASN A 202 2.72 14.19 -21.28
C ASN A 202 1.98 14.41 -19.95
N PHE A 203 1.22 15.49 -19.85
CA PHE A 203 0.56 15.88 -18.59
C PHE A 203 -0.36 14.80 -18.03
N PHE A 204 -1.11 14.09 -18.88
CA PHE A 204 -1.99 13.02 -18.45
C PHE A 204 -1.20 11.85 -17.84
N ASP A 205 -0.15 11.39 -18.50
CA ASP A 205 0.70 10.32 -17.98
C ASP A 205 1.43 10.77 -16.70
N ALA A 206 1.93 12.01 -16.65
CA ALA A 206 2.62 12.55 -15.48
C ALA A 206 1.75 12.57 -14.23
N VAL A 207 0.48 12.99 -14.35
CA VAL A 207 -0.48 12.97 -13.24
C VAL A 207 -0.77 11.54 -12.78
N ASN A 208 -1.00 10.62 -13.73
CA ASN A 208 -1.29 9.22 -13.40
C ASN A 208 -0.10 8.55 -12.71
N HIS A 209 1.12 8.73 -13.23
CA HIS A 209 2.32 8.19 -12.60
C HIS A 209 2.62 8.86 -11.25
N ALA A 210 2.38 10.16 -11.08
CA ALA A 210 2.52 10.82 -9.79
C ALA A 210 1.56 10.24 -8.75
N PHE A 211 0.30 9.99 -9.11
CA PHE A 211 -0.67 9.33 -8.23
C PHE A 211 -0.16 7.96 -7.79
N SER A 212 0.29 7.15 -8.72
CA SER A 212 0.81 5.80 -8.44
C SER A 212 2.12 5.83 -7.66
N THR A 213 3.06 6.76 -7.96
CA THR A 213 4.35 6.87 -7.27
C THR A 213 4.18 7.24 -5.81
N ILE A 214 3.40 8.30 -5.52
CA ILE A 214 3.25 8.82 -4.15
C ILE A 214 2.39 7.88 -3.29
N ALA A 215 1.45 7.19 -3.92
CA ALA A 215 0.69 6.11 -3.29
C ALA A 215 1.48 4.81 -3.13
N THR A 216 2.67 4.71 -3.72
CA THR A 216 3.47 3.48 -3.82
C THR A 216 2.68 2.30 -4.41
N GLY A 217 1.97 2.55 -5.53
CA GLY A 217 1.01 1.59 -6.07
C GLY A 217 1.41 0.92 -7.40
N GLY A 218 2.16 1.59 -8.29
CA GLY A 218 2.76 0.98 -9.47
C GLY A 218 1.90 0.89 -10.73
N PHE A 219 0.62 1.28 -10.71
CA PHE A 219 -0.15 1.37 -11.95
C PHE A 219 0.46 2.39 -12.91
N SER A 220 0.56 1.99 -14.17
CA SER A 220 1.03 2.82 -15.28
C SER A 220 -0.06 2.98 -16.34
N THR A 221 0.12 3.97 -17.19
CA THR A 221 -0.66 4.16 -18.42
C THR A 221 -0.04 3.43 -19.61
N LYS A 222 1.15 2.80 -19.44
CA LYS A 222 1.91 2.06 -20.45
C LYS A 222 2.11 0.61 -20.03
N ASN A 223 2.09 -0.31 -20.98
CA ASN A 223 2.31 -1.74 -20.73
C ASN A 223 3.72 -1.98 -20.14
N GLU A 224 4.73 -1.27 -20.65
CA GLU A 224 6.13 -1.39 -20.22
C GLU A 224 6.43 -0.56 -18.97
N SER A 225 5.42 0.04 -18.32
CA SER A 225 5.59 0.88 -17.13
C SER A 225 6.56 2.04 -17.40
N ILE A 226 7.54 2.28 -16.51
CA ILE A 226 8.56 3.34 -16.67
C ILE A 226 9.60 2.99 -17.74
N ALA A 227 9.75 1.71 -18.09
CA ALA A 227 10.63 1.29 -19.20
C ALA A 227 10.27 1.94 -20.54
N PHE A 228 8.99 2.31 -20.74
CA PHE A 228 8.54 3.05 -21.92
C PHE A 228 9.28 4.39 -22.13
N TYR A 229 9.75 5.01 -21.05
CA TYR A 229 10.42 6.31 -21.08
C TYR A 229 11.94 6.13 -21.05
N ASP A 230 12.60 6.33 -22.18
CA ASP A 230 14.07 6.25 -22.30
C ASP A 230 14.72 7.56 -21.83
N SER A 231 14.59 7.87 -20.54
CA SER A 231 15.11 9.10 -19.93
C SER A 231 15.68 8.82 -18.55
N THR A 232 17.01 8.87 -18.44
CA THR A 232 17.71 8.72 -17.14
C THR A 232 17.28 9.77 -16.11
N PRO A 233 17.14 11.07 -16.42
CA PRO A 233 16.64 12.06 -15.47
C PRO A 233 15.23 11.72 -14.94
N LEU A 234 14.37 11.20 -15.81
CA LEU A 234 13.02 10.77 -15.42
C LEU A 234 13.09 9.57 -14.47
N LYS A 235 13.85 8.52 -14.80
CA LYS A 235 14.06 7.36 -13.92
C LYS A 235 14.57 7.79 -12.55
N LEU A 236 15.56 8.68 -12.48
CA LEU A 236 16.10 9.21 -11.23
C LEU A 236 15.06 9.99 -10.42
N SER A 237 14.21 10.78 -11.08
CA SER A 237 13.14 11.50 -10.40
C SER A 237 12.08 10.55 -9.83
N VAL A 238 11.73 9.49 -10.57
CA VAL A 238 10.80 8.44 -10.08
C VAL A 238 11.40 7.73 -8.87
N ILE A 239 12.70 7.34 -8.91
CA ILE A 239 13.42 6.76 -7.77
C ILE A 239 13.32 7.67 -6.55
N PHE A 240 13.62 8.96 -6.73
CA PHE A 240 13.55 9.93 -5.65
C PHE A 240 12.15 9.95 -5.00
N PHE A 241 11.08 10.04 -5.79
CA PHE A 241 9.72 10.08 -5.27
C PHE A 241 9.28 8.74 -4.66
N MET A 242 9.70 7.60 -5.19
CA MET A 242 9.46 6.28 -4.58
C MET A 242 10.11 6.18 -3.19
N VAL A 243 11.36 6.61 -3.05
CA VAL A 243 12.10 6.58 -1.78
C VAL A 243 11.45 7.48 -0.73
N ILE A 244 11.10 8.73 -1.08
CA ILE A 244 10.47 9.64 -0.12
C ILE A 244 9.05 9.23 0.26
N SER A 245 8.30 8.60 -0.64
CA SER A 245 6.96 8.09 -0.35
C SER A 245 6.98 6.88 0.59
N SER A 246 8.09 6.14 0.60
CA SER A 246 8.30 5.00 1.49
C SER A 246 8.79 5.38 2.87
N ALA A 247 9.14 6.64 3.10
CA ALA A 247 9.49 7.13 4.42
C ALA A 247 8.23 7.52 5.22
N ASN A 248 8.36 7.56 6.53
CA ASN A 248 7.26 7.96 7.40
C ASN A 248 6.83 9.40 7.12
N PHE A 249 5.58 9.61 6.68
CA PHE A 249 5.07 10.95 6.39
C PHE A 249 5.10 11.90 7.61
N GLY A 250 5.04 11.37 8.82
CA GLY A 250 5.17 12.14 10.06
C GLY A 250 6.53 12.83 10.23
N ILE A 251 7.61 12.26 9.68
CA ILE A 251 8.93 12.92 9.75
C ILE A 251 9.01 14.16 8.88
N TYR A 252 8.28 14.21 7.75
CA TYR A 252 8.22 15.40 6.90
C TYR A 252 7.44 16.53 7.57
N VAL A 253 6.34 16.21 8.29
CA VAL A 253 5.62 17.18 9.11
C VAL A 253 6.51 17.70 10.24
N ALA A 254 7.32 16.84 10.85
CA ALA A 254 8.30 17.23 11.86
C ALA A 254 9.44 18.08 11.26
N ALA A 255 9.93 17.71 10.08
CA ALA A 255 10.96 18.46 9.35
C ALA A 255 10.49 19.85 8.94
N TRP A 256 9.24 19.99 8.55
CA TRP A 256 8.62 21.31 8.29
C TRP A 256 8.67 22.25 9.50
N LYS A 257 8.47 21.68 10.72
CA LYS A 257 8.43 22.46 11.97
C LYS A 257 9.79 22.67 12.63
N ARG A 258 10.71 21.69 12.51
CA ARG A 258 11.97 21.62 13.26
C ARG A 258 13.23 21.68 12.39
N GLY A 259 13.06 21.72 11.05
CA GLY A 259 14.15 21.72 10.09
C GLY A 259 14.51 20.33 9.58
N ILE A 260 15.21 20.31 8.44
CA ILE A 260 15.51 19.09 7.66
C ILE A 260 16.41 18.08 8.39
N ARG A 261 17.13 18.50 9.44
CA ARG A 261 17.99 17.62 10.25
C ARG A 261 17.24 16.43 10.86
N VAL A 262 15.93 16.60 11.16
CA VAL A 262 15.08 15.54 11.69
C VAL A 262 15.03 14.31 10.78
N LEU A 263 15.13 14.48 9.47
CA LEU A 263 15.18 13.37 8.52
C LEU A 263 16.42 12.50 8.75
N TRP A 264 17.57 13.14 8.96
CA TRP A 264 18.84 12.47 9.18
C TRP A 264 19.02 11.96 10.61
N GLU A 265 18.23 12.42 11.58
CA GLU A 265 18.21 11.91 12.93
C GLU A 265 17.34 10.65 13.06
N ASN A 266 16.39 10.44 12.15
CA ASN A 266 15.47 9.31 12.20
C ASN A 266 16.19 7.98 11.87
N THR A 267 16.23 7.08 12.85
CA THR A 267 16.92 5.79 12.74
C THR A 267 16.28 4.88 11.68
N GLU A 268 14.94 4.87 11.59
CA GLU A 268 14.23 4.04 10.64
C GLU A 268 14.55 4.44 9.19
N PHE A 269 14.51 5.75 8.90
CA PHE A 269 14.83 6.26 7.57
C PHE A 269 16.29 5.96 7.16
N LYS A 270 17.25 6.09 8.08
CA LYS A 270 18.66 5.69 7.82
C LYS A 270 18.78 4.21 7.49
N VAL A 271 18.13 3.34 8.28
CA VAL A 271 18.17 1.89 8.05
C VAL A 271 17.51 1.54 6.71
N TYR A 272 16.37 2.17 6.37
CA TYR A 272 15.73 1.99 5.07
C TYR A 272 16.66 2.36 3.92
N LEU A 273 17.28 3.55 3.95
CA LEU A 273 18.23 3.96 2.93
C LEU A 273 19.45 3.02 2.84
N SER A 274 19.93 2.52 3.99
CA SER A 274 21.04 1.55 4.03
C SER A 274 20.66 0.22 3.39
N ILE A 275 19.43 -0.25 3.59
CA ILE A 275 18.92 -1.49 2.96
C ILE A 275 18.85 -1.31 1.44
N VAL A 276 18.28 -0.19 0.96
CA VAL A 276 18.19 0.11 -0.48
C VAL A 276 19.58 0.22 -1.09
N ALA A 277 20.50 0.95 -0.44
CA ALA A 277 21.88 1.12 -0.93
C ALA A 277 22.64 -0.22 -0.98
N ALA A 278 22.54 -1.04 0.08
CA ALA A 278 23.19 -2.36 0.12
C ALA A 278 22.64 -3.28 -0.97
N ALA A 279 21.33 -3.34 -1.15
CA ALA A 279 20.70 -4.13 -2.21
C ALA A 279 21.15 -3.64 -3.60
N THR A 280 21.15 -2.34 -3.83
CA THR A 280 21.62 -1.74 -5.09
C THR A 280 23.04 -2.15 -5.40
N ILE A 281 23.97 -2.06 -4.44
CA ILE A 281 25.37 -2.44 -4.63
C ILE A 281 25.48 -3.94 -4.94
N LEU A 282 24.85 -4.80 -4.16
CA LEU A 282 24.91 -6.24 -4.35
C LEU A 282 24.34 -6.67 -5.70
N ILE A 283 23.19 -6.12 -6.09
CA ILE A 283 22.54 -6.42 -7.37
C ILE A 283 23.39 -5.89 -8.53
N SER A 284 23.88 -4.64 -8.46
CA SER A 284 24.71 -4.07 -9.54
C SER A 284 25.98 -4.87 -9.76
N LEU A 285 26.66 -5.28 -8.68
CA LEU A 285 27.85 -6.13 -8.77
C LEU A 285 27.52 -7.50 -9.41
N ASN A 286 26.43 -8.12 -9.02
CA ASN A 286 26.01 -9.41 -9.58
C ASN A 286 25.66 -9.29 -11.07
N LEU A 287 24.98 -8.20 -11.49
CA LEU A 287 24.68 -7.94 -12.90
C LEU A 287 25.93 -7.68 -13.73
N MET A 288 26.90 -6.97 -13.18
CA MET A 288 28.19 -6.73 -13.86
C MET A 288 28.98 -8.03 -14.04
N LEU A 289 29.03 -8.89 -13.00
CA LEU A 289 29.81 -10.12 -13.01
C LEU A 289 29.18 -11.23 -13.88
N GLU A 290 27.86 -11.43 -13.79
CA GLU A 290 27.21 -12.54 -14.47
C GLU A 290 26.60 -12.17 -15.83
N ARG A 291 26.21 -10.90 -16.04
CA ARG A 291 25.59 -10.42 -17.29
C ARG A 291 26.50 -9.52 -18.10
N GLY A 292 27.65 -9.11 -17.56
CA GLY A 292 28.57 -8.22 -18.25
C GLY A 292 28.00 -6.82 -18.54
N LEU A 293 27.00 -6.39 -17.78
CA LEU A 293 26.36 -5.07 -17.97
C LEU A 293 27.36 -3.95 -17.67
N TYR A 294 27.28 -2.88 -18.45
CA TYR A 294 28.06 -1.69 -18.21
C TYR A 294 27.71 -1.07 -16.84
N ALA A 295 28.72 -0.71 -16.05
CA ALA A 295 28.57 -0.31 -14.66
C ALA A 295 27.50 0.77 -14.40
N PRO A 296 27.40 1.89 -15.14
CA PRO A 296 26.35 2.89 -14.95
C PRO A 296 24.94 2.36 -15.21
N SER A 297 24.76 1.50 -16.23
CA SER A 297 23.46 0.89 -16.52
C SER A 297 23.08 -0.10 -15.45
N ALA A 298 24.01 -0.97 -15.03
CA ALA A 298 23.78 -1.91 -13.94
C ALA A 298 23.40 -1.21 -12.63
N LEU A 299 24.08 -0.09 -12.31
CA LEU A 299 23.79 0.70 -11.12
C LEU A 299 22.41 1.38 -11.19
N LEU A 300 22.06 1.96 -12.34
CA LEU A 300 20.77 2.65 -12.52
C LEU A 300 19.59 1.66 -12.41
N GLU A 301 19.68 0.54 -13.12
CA GLU A 301 18.60 -0.47 -13.10
C GLU A 301 18.51 -1.18 -11.74
N ALA A 302 19.64 -1.50 -11.10
CA ALA A 302 19.66 -2.03 -9.74
C ALA A 302 19.06 -1.04 -8.73
N LEU A 303 19.39 0.26 -8.82
CA LEU A 303 18.84 1.29 -7.94
C LEU A 303 17.34 1.48 -8.16
N PHE A 304 16.91 1.53 -9.42
CA PHE A 304 15.48 1.67 -9.76
C PHE A 304 14.67 0.51 -9.20
N THR A 305 15.08 -0.74 -9.49
CA THR A 305 14.35 -1.93 -9.08
C THR A 305 14.40 -2.12 -7.56
N SER A 306 15.57 -1.85 -6.91
CA SER A 306 15.67 -1.88 -5.45
C SER A 306 14.75 -0.83 -4.79
N ALA A 307 14.71 0.39 -5.31
CA ALA A 307 13.80 1.43 -4.82
C ALA A 307 12.34 1.07 -5.06
N SER A 308 12.01 0.55 -6.24
CA SER A 308 10.65 0.17 -6.62
C SER A 308 10.09 -0.94 -5.73
N LEU A 309 10.86 -2.01 -5.50
CA LEU A 309 10.37 -3.16 -4.73
C LEU A 309 10.47 -2.94 -3.22
N SER A 310 11.48 -2.22 -2.72
CA SER A 310 11.55 -1.85 -1.29
C SER A 310 10.49 -0.84 -0.89
N SER A 311 10.13 0.08 -1.80
CA SER A 311 9.01 1.00 -1.59
C SER A 311 7.66 0.34 -1.77
N THR A 312 7.62 -0.89 -2.26
CA THR A 312 6.42 -1.60 -2.70
C THR A 312 5.62 -0.83 -3.78
N THR A 313 6.30 0.01 -4.56
CA THR A 313 5.65 0.72 -5.67
C THR A 313 5.41 -0.19 -6.86
N GLY A 314 6.38 -1.05 -7.21
CA GLY A 314 6.21 -2.03 -8.28
C GLY A 314 6.34 -1.48 -9.70
N PHE A 315 6.86 -0.28 -9.91
CA PHE A 315 7.22 0.19 -11.26
C PHE A 315 8.38 -0.61 -11.84
N ILE A 316 8.36 -0.80 -13.14
CA ILE A 316 9.32 -1.60 -13.88
C ILE A 316 10.10 -0.68 -14.83
N SER A 317 11.43 -0.74 -14.77
CA SER A 317 12.34 -0.09 -15.73
C SER A 317 13.10 -1.09 -16.57
N TYR A 318 13.18 -2.33 -16.10
CA TYR A 318 13.86 -3.45 -16.74
C TYR A 318 13.22 -4.78 -16.31
N ASP A 319 13.25 -5.78 -17.18
CA ASP A 319 12.75 -7.11 -16.85
C ASP A 319 13.73 -7.85 -15.93
N PHE A 320 13.42 -7.85 -14.64
CA PHE A 320 14.24 -8.52 -13.62
C PHE A 320 14.07 -10.04 -13.56
N GLU A 321 13.12 -10.63 -14.33
CA GLU A 321 13.05 -12.07 -14.50
C GLU A 321 14.31 -12.61 -15.21
N ALA A 322 14.88 -11.83 -16.11
CA ALA A 322 16.13 -12.18 -16.76
C ALA A 322 17.37 -12.04 -15.85
N TRP A 323 17.23 -11.52 -14.62
CA TRP A 323 18.38 -11.32 -13.73
C TRP A 323 18.86 -12.62 -13.07
N PRO A 324 20.14 -12.68 -12.63
CA PRO A 324 20.64 -13.83 -11.90
C PRO A 324 19.84 -14.11 -10.63
N HIS A 325 19.73 -15.38 -10.25
CA HIS A 325 18.92 -15.80 -9.11
C HIS A 325 19.29 -15.13 -7.78
N PHE A 326 20.57 -14.81 -7.59
CA PHE A 326 21.01 -14.08 -6.39
C PHE A 326 20.34 -12.70 -6.31
N SER A 327 20.28 -11.96 -7.43
CA SER A 327 19.57 -10.68 -7.50
C SER A 327 18.07 -10.85 -7.24
N GLN A 328 17.44 -11.88 -7.81
CA GLN A 328 16.01 -12.16 -7.59
C GLN A 328 15.71 -12.44 -6.11
N VAL A 329 16.57 -13.18 -5.39
CA VAL A 329 16.42 -13.43 -3.94
C VAL A 329 16.49 -12.12 -3.15
N ILE A 330 17.44 -11.21 -3.49
CA ILE A 330 17.51 -9.89 -2.84
C ILE A 330 16.22 -9.11 -3.07
N LEU A 331 15.66 -9.14 -4.29
CA LEU A 331 14.40 -8.46 -4.61
C LEU A 331 13.24 -9.01 -3.78
N LEU A 332 13.13 -10.35 -3.61
CA LEU A 332 12.11 -10.96 -2.73
C LEU A 332 12.26 -10.50 -1.28
N ILE A 333 13.49 -10.39 -0.78
CA ILE A 333 13.76 -9.89 0.58
C ILE A 333 13.32 -8.44 0.72
N LEU A 334 13.59 -7.58 -0.28
CA LEU A 334 13.15 -6.19 -0.29
C LEU A 334 11.62 -6.07 -0.27
N MET A 335 10.91 -6.86 -1.10
CA MET A 335 9.44 -6.91 -1.11
C MET A 335 8.89 -7.36 0.25
N PHE A 336 9.50 -8.38 0.87
CA PHE A 336 9.09 -8.88 2.18
C PHE A 336 9.25 -7.83 3.28
N ILE A 337 10.38 -7.09 3.28
CA ILE A 337 10.64 -6.02 4.26
C ILE A 337 9.71 -4.84 4.04
N GLY A 338 9.62 -4.34 2.81
CA GLY A 338 8.84 -3.13 2.48
C GLY A 338 9.49 -1.84 2.97
N GLY A 339 8.69 -0.76 3.05
CA GLY A 339 9.17 0.57 3.47
C GLY A 339 9.06 0.85 4.97
N CYS A 340 9.08 2.13 5.34
CA CYS A 340 8.99 2.59 6.72
C CYS A 340 7.55 2.53 7.28
N GLY A 341 7.41 2.40 8.60
CA GLY A 341 6.13 2.56 9.27
C GLY A 341 5.57 3.98 9.11
N GLY A 342 4.26 4.10 8.91
CA GLY A 342 3.63 5.42 8.66
C GLY A 342 3.90 6.00 7.26
N SER A 343 4.32 5.17 6.31
CA SER A 343 4.39 5.46 4.88
C SER A 343 3.21 4.84 4.13
N THR A 344 3.11 5.13 2.83
CA THR A 344 2.12 4.52 1.93
C THR A 344 2.47 3.08 1.53
N SER A 345 3.73 2.67 1.71
CA SER A 345 4.24 1.34 1.31
C SER A 345 3.59 0.18 2.08
N GLY A 346 3.63 -1.01 1.52
CA GLY A 346 3.24 -2.27 2.15
C GLY A 346 4.40 -2.99 2.86
N GLY A 347 4.31 -4.31 2.97
CA GLY A 347 5.33 -5.17 3.56
C GLY A 347 5.33 -5.20 5.10
N LEU A 348 6.33 -5.91 5.67
CA LEU A 348 6.48 -6.09 7.11
C LEU A 348 6.81 -4.80 7.86
N LYS A 349 7.42 -3.83 7.19
CA LYS A 349 7.93 -2.53 7.65
C LYS A 349 9.29 -2.58 8.35
N VAL A 350 10.13 -1.62 7.98
CA VAL A 350 11.50 -1.48 8.49
C VAL A 350 11.52 -1.31 10.02
N THR A 351 10.57 -0.60 10.61
CA THR A 351 10.46 -0.45 12.07
C THR A 351 10.38 -1.80 12.78
N ARG A 352 9.53 -2.72 12.25
CA ARG A 352 9.37 -4.07 12.85
C ARG A 352 10.64 -4.89 12.71
N ILE A 353 11.34 -4.81 11.58
CA ILE A 353 12.64 -5.46 11.37
C ILE A 353 13.66 -4.96 12.40
N ILE A 354 13.77 -3.64 12.61
CA ILE A 354 14.67 -3.06 13.61
C ILE A 354 14.35 -3.60 15.01
N LEU A 355 13.06 -3.65 15.38
CA LEU A 355 12.63 -4.14 16.69
C LEU A 355 12.92 -5.63 16.87
N LEU A 356 12.70 -6.46 15.85
CA LEU A 356 13.03 -7.89 15.87
C LEU A 356 14.52 -8.11 16.08
N PHE A 357 15.39 -7.44 15.32
CA PHE A 357 16.85 -7.57 15.48
C PHE A 357 17.34 -7.08 16.85
N LYS A 358 16.79 -5.95 17.36
CA LYS A 358 17.16 -5.43 18.67
C LYS A 358 16.66 -6.32 19.82
N SER A 359 15.47 -6.91 19.69
CA SER A 359 14.95 -7.86 20.65
C SER A 359 15.78 -9.16 20.66
N MET A 360 16.16 -9.66 19.49
CA MET A 360 17.06 -10.81 19.40
C MET A 360 18.40 -10.53 20.11
N THR A 361 19.01 -9.38 19.84
CA THR A 361 20.27 -9.01 20.51
C THR A 361 20.11 -8.81 22.01
N ALA A 362 18.95 -8.28 22.48
CA ALA A 362 18.64 -8.16 23.89
C ALA A 362 18.54 -9.54 24.58
N VAL A 363 17.81 -10.49 23.95
CA VAL A 363 17.68 -11.87 24.45
C VAL A 363 19.03 -12.57 24.51
N LEU A 364 19.89 -12.42 23.48
CA LEU A 364 21.24 -13.00 23.48
C LEU A 364 22.10 -12.43 24.63
N ARG A 365 22.05 -11.10 24.86
CA ARG A 365 22.76 -10.46 25.96
C ARG A 365 22.23 -10.92 27.31
N GLN A 366 20.91 -11.09 27.46
CA GLN A 366 20.32 -11.59 28.71
C GLN A 366 20.75 -13.04 29.01
N LYS A 367 20.92 -13.88 27.98
CA LYS A 367 21.47 -15.22 28.16
C LYS A 367 22.93 -15.20 28.66
N LEU A 368 23.73 -14.25 28.20
CA LEU A 368 25.11 -14.06 28.67
C LEU A 368 25.17 -13.46 30.08
N HIS A 369 24.22 -12.57 30.43
CA HIS A 369 24.14 -11.87 31.67
C HIS A 369 22.75 -12.02 32.29
N PRO A 370 22.39 -13.17 32.91
CA PRO A 370 21.01 -13.46 33.38
C PRO A 370 20.43 -12.47 34.40
N ARG A 371 21.31 -11.78 35.13
CA ARG A 371 20.89 -10.77 36.16
C ARG A 371 20.73 -9.37 35.58
N ALA A 372 21.09 -9.13 34.32
CA ALA A 372 21.01 -7.80 33.75
C ALA A 372 19.56 -7.51 33.30
N VAL A 373 19.03 -6.37 33.65
CA VAL A 373 17.76 -5.83 33.15
C VAL A 373 18.05 -5.12 31.82
N ILE A 374 17.77 -5.79 30.71
CA ILE A 374 18.04 -5.27 29.36
C ILE A 374 16.73 -4.73 28.77
N GLN A 375 16.67 -3.41 28.56
CA GLN A 375 15.55 -2.78 27.87
C GLN A 375 15.85 -2.65 26.37
N THR A 376 14.89 -3.01 25.53
CA THR A 376 15.00 -2.81 24.08
C THR A 376 14.74 -1.35 23.73
N ARG A 377 15.75 -0.68 23.14
CA ARG A 377 15.69 0.72 22.72
C ARG A 377 15.86 0.84 21.21
N ALA A 378 15.00 1.62 20.57
CA ALA A 378 15.13 1.99 19.16
C ALA A 378 14.80 3.47 18.97
N GLY A 379 15.63 4.22 18.22
CA GLY A 379 15.41 5.64 17.98
C GLY A 379 15.37 6.52 19.24
N GLY A 380 16.01 6.09 20.32
CA GLY A 380 15.98 6.81 21.63
C GLY A 380 14.77 6.48 22.51
N GLU A 381 13.81 5.69 22.04
CA GLU A 381 12.61 5.29 22.79
C GLU A 381 12.75 3.88 23.38
N ASN A 382 12.14 3.67 24.55
CA ASN A 382 12.05 2.36 25.19
C ASN A 382 10.76 1.67 24.74
N PHE A 383 10.86 0.40 24.35
CA PHE A 383 9.72 -0.40 23.95
C PHE A 383 9.31 -1.36 25.09
N SER A 384 8.00 -1.40 25.38
CA SER A 384 7.46 -2.34 26.36
C SER A 384 7.49 -3.77 25.84
N GLU A 385 7.52 -4.76 26.73
CA GLU A 385 7.46 -6.17 26.36
C GLU A 385 6.18 -6.52 25.59
N SER A 386 5.05 -5.89 25.94
CA SER A 386 3.78 -6.08 25.22
C SER A 386 3.85 -5.63 23.75
N MET A 387 4.49 -4.48 23.48
CA MET A 387 4.70 -4.00 22.10
C MET A 387 5.63 -4.93 21.30
N LEU A 388 6.68 -5.44 21.95
CA LEU A 388 7.58 -6.40 21.31
C LEU A 388 6.85 -7.70 21.00
N LEU A 389 6.00 -8.19 21.90
CA LEU A 389 5.18 -9.38 21.67
C LEU A 389 4.22 -9.18 20.49
N GLU A 390 3.58 -8.01 20.37
CA GLU A 390 2.74 -7.68 19.18
C GLU A 390 3.54 -7.75 17.88
N VAL A 391 4.78 -7.24 17.86
CA VAL A 391 5.67 -7.31 16.69
C VAL A 391 6.02 -8.76 16.34
N PHE A 392 6.35 -9.60 17.34
CA PHE A 392 6.61 -11.03 17.12
C PHE A 392 5.38 -11.77 16.60
N CYS A 393 4.21 -11.54 17.19
CA CYS A 393 2.95 -12.13 16.72
C CYS A 393 2.63 -11.70 15.28
N PHE A 394 2.82 -10.42 14.96
CA PHE A 394 2.62 -9.93 13.60
C PHE A 394 3.57 -10.62 12.61
N PHE A 395 4.86 -10.68 12.93
CA PHE A 395 5.86 -11.36 12.10
C PHE A 395 5.49 -12.82 11.85
N PHE A 396 5.07 -13.53 12.91
CA PHE A 396 4.66 -14.91 12.80
C PHE A 396 3.44 -15.08 11.88
N ILE A 397 2.38 -14.28 12.11
CA ILE A 397 1.16 -14.33 11.30
C ILE A 397 1.45 -13.96 9.84
N TYR A 398 2.25 -12.91 9.61
CA TYR A 398 2.63 -12.47 8.26
C TYR A 398 3.35 -13.58 7.50
N THR A 399 4.34 -14.21 8.13
CA THR A 399 5.11 -15.31 7.53
C THR A 399 4.24 -16.56 7.29
N MET A 400 3.41 -16.95 8.26
CA MET A 400 2.49 -18.09 8.11
C MET A 400 1.46 -17.83 7.01
N SER A 401 0.99 -16.60 6.87
CA SER A 401 0.08 -16.22 5.78
C SER A 401 0.72 -16.36 4.41
N ILE A 402 1.99 -15.97 4.26
CA ILE A 402 2.73 -16.16 3.00
C ILE A 402 2.79 -17.65 2.65
N PHE A 403 3.13 -18.54 3.60
CA PHE A 403 3.14 -19.99 3.35
C PHE A 403 1.76 -20.53 2.99
N LEU A 404 0.71 -20.07 3.68
CA LEU A 404 -0.67 -20.46 3.37
C LEU A 404 -1.07 -20.05 1.93
N TRP A 405 -0.83 -18.80 1.57
CA TRP A 405 -1.13 -18.32 0.22
C TRP A 405 -0.31 -19.02 -0.85
N THR A 406 0.98 -19.26 -0.58
CA THR A 406 1.85 -20.06 -1.47
C THR A 406 1.27 -21.45 -1.72
N ALA A 407 0.82 -22.15 -0.67
CA ALA A 407 0.22 -23.46 -0.80
C ALA A 407 -1.07 -23.43 -1.63
N LEU A 408 -1.94 -22.45 -1.41
CA LEU A 408 -3.20 -22.31 -2.15
C LEU A 408 -2.95 -21.93 -3.64
N ILE A 409 -1.96 -21.08 -3.93
CA ILE A 409 -1.57 -20.73 -5.30
C ILE A 409 -0.93 -21.92 -6.00
N ALA A 410 -0.06 -22.66 -5.33
CA ALA A 410 0.54 -23.88 -5.88
C ALA A 410 -0.52 -24.97 -6.16
N ALA A 411 -1.56 -25.09 -5.31
CA ALA A 411 -2.69 -25.99 -5.54
C ALA A 411 -3.49 -25.65 -6.81
N SER A 412 -3.40 -24.43 -7.33
CA SER A 412 -4.01 -24.04 -8.60
C SER A 412 -3.11 -24.30 -9.83
N GLY A 413 -1.93 -24.94 -9.65
CA GLY A 413 -1.04 -25.37 -10.73
C GLY A 413 0.18 -24.48 -10.97
N ALA A 414 0.42 -23.45 -10.13
CA ALA A 414 1.64 -22.66 -10.22
C ALA A 414 2.85 -23.42 -9.65
N ASP A 415 4.04 -23.22 -10.24
CA ASP A 415 5.28 -23.71 -9.70
C ASP A 415 5.65 -22.99 -8.39
N ILE A 416 6.49 -23.62 -7.55
CA ILE A 416 6.82 -23.12 -6.21
C ILE A 416 7.43 -21.71 -6.24
N PRO A 417 8.43 -21.39 -7.10
CA PRO A 417 8.99 -20.04 -7.16
C PRO A 417 7.94 -18.98 -7.52
N SER A 418 7.09 -19.24 -8.51
CA SER A 418 6.00 -18.34 -8.92
C SER A 418 4.96 -18.18 -7.82
N ALA A 419 4.56 -19.27 -7.15
CA ALA A 419 3.59 -19.21 -6.05
C ALA A 419 4.12 -18.43 -4.85
N LEU A 420 5.40 -18.62 -4.48
CA LEU A 420 6.05 -17.91 -3.38
C LEU A 420 6.22 -16.41 -3.74
N GLY A 421 6.73 -16.12 -4.94
CA GLY A 421 6.90 -14.75 -5.42
C GLY A 421 5.58 -13.99 -5.44
N LEU A 422 4.51 -14.61 -5.96
CA LEU A 422 3.17 -14.04 -6.00
C LEU A 422 2.58 -13.82 -4.60
N SER A 423 2.80 -14.76 -3.67
CA SER A 423 2.34 -14.61 -2.28
C SER A 423 3.04 -13.46 -1.57
N ILE A 424 4.36 -13.31 -1.75
CA ILE A 424 5.11 -12.18 -1.18
C ILE A 424 4.64 -10.87 -1.82
N ALA A 425 4.52 -10.81 -3.15
CA ALA A 425 4.10 -9.62 -3.88
C ALA A 425 2.71 -9.13 -3.46
N THR A 426 1.75 -10.04 -3.28
CA THR A 426 0.38 -9.70 -2.87
C THR A 426 0.27 -9.34 -1.39
N MET A 427 0.99 -10.04 -0.50
CA MET A 427 1.02 -9.71 0.92
C MET A 427 1.78 -8.42 1.23
N SER A 428 2.82 -8.10 0.45
CA SER A 428 3.53 -6.83 0.57
C SER A 428 2.88 -5.68 -0.21
N ASN A 429 1.87 -5.97 -1.04
CA ASN A 429 1.24 -5.02 -1.95
C ASN A 429 2.27 -4.34 -2.89
N SER A 430 3.19 -5.12 -3.49
CA SER A 430 4.25 -4.60 -4.37
C SER A 430 3.99 -4.80 -5.87
N GLY A 431 3.03 -5.63 -6.23
CA GLY A 431 2.57 -5.86 -7.60
C GLY A 431 3.35 -6.91 -8.37
N PRO A 432 4.48 -6.58 -8.98
CA PRO A 432 5.23 -7.55 -9.77
C PRO A 432 5.75 -8.68 -8.88
N ALA A 433 5.57 -9.91 -9.34
CA ALA A 433 6.06 -11.12 -8.67
C ALA A 433 7.33 -11.66 -9.36
N LEU A 434 7.60 -12.95 -9.21
CA LEU A 434 8.62 -13.70 -9.93
C LEU A 434 7.99 -14.88 -10.69
N GLY A 435 8.71 -15.42 -11.66
CA GLY A 435 8.30 -16.57 -12.45
C GLY A 435 7.15 -16.26 -13.41
N GLN A 436 6.15 -17.11 -13.46
CA GLN A 436 5.00 -16.98 -14.37
C GLN A 436 4.21 -15.66 -14.21
N PHE A 437 4.39 -14.96 -13.07
CA PHE A 437 3.70 -13.72 -12.72
C PHE A 437 4.67 -12.54 -12.55
N GLY A 438 5.81 -12.62 -13.27
CA GLY A 438 6.93 -11.70 -13.19
C GLY A 438 6.64 -10.29 -13.67
N ALA A 439 7.73 -9.52 -13.80
CA ALA A 439 7.70 -8.09 -14.05
C ALA A 439 6.87 -7.67 -15.28
N THR A 440 7.04 -8.39 -16.39
CA THR A 440 6.40 -8.09 -17.68
C THR A 440 5.06 -8.81 -17.89
N CYS A 441 4.63 -9.62 -16.92
CA CYS A 441 3.41 -10.40 -17.01
C CYS A 441 2.21 -9.66 -16.44
N ASN A 442 1.05 -9.85 -17.06
CA ASN A 442 -0.24 -9.47 -16.50
C ASN A 442 -0.98 -10.69 -15.93
N TRP A 443 -2.01 -10.45 -15.12
CA TRP A 443 -2.76 -11.51 -14.46
C TRP A 443 -4.04 -11.94 -15.21
N SER A 444 -4.18 -11.56 -16.47
CA SER A 444 -5.37 -11.87 -17.29
C SER A 444 -5.61 -13.38 -17.40
N ALA A 445 -4.55 -14.15 -17.64
CA ALA A 445 -4.59 -15.60 -17.82
C ALA A 445 -4.62 -16.43 -16.53
N MET A 446 -4.59 -15.78 -15.35
CA MET A 446 -4.64 -16.53 -14.06
C MET A 446 -5.93 -17.33 -13.92
N PRO A 447 -5.86 -18.55 -13.34
CA PRO A 447 -7.06 -19.30 -12.95
C PRO A 447 -7.94 -18.51 -11.96
N ALA A 448 -9.26 -18.70 -12.04
CA ALA A 448 -10.21 -18.00 -11.16
C ALA A 448 -9.90 -18.22 -9.67
N MET A 449 -9.49 -19.44 -9.29
CA MET A 449 -9.09 -19.76 -7.92
C MET A 449 -7.90 -18.90 -7.47
N THR A 450 -6.86 -18.78 -8.29
CA THR A 450 -5.70 -17.94 -8.01
C THR A 450 -6.10 -16.47 -7.87
N LYS A 451 -6.97 -15.96 -8.76
CA LYS A 451 -7.50 -14.59 -8.70
C LYS A 451 -8.22 -14.32 -7.37
N MET A 452 -9.01 -15.25 -6.85
CA MET A 452 -9.65 -15.12 -5.54
C MET A 452 -8.65 -15.11 -4.39
N VAL A 453 -7.66 -16.00 -4.43
CA VAL A 453 -6.60 -16.10 -3.41
C VAL A 453 -5.78 -14.81 -3.35
N VAL A 454 -5.34 -14.30 -4.51
CA VAL A 454 -4.55 -13.05 -4.55
C VAL A 454 -5.36 -11.84 -4.11
N ALA A 455 -6.66 -11.77 -4.43
CA ALA A 455 -7.55 -10.70 -3.97
C ALA A 455 -7.63 -10.66 -2.43
N LEU A 456 -7.79 -11.82 -1.79
CA LEU A 456 -7.82 -11.94 -0.32
C LEU A 456 -6.46 -11.61 0.30
N SER A 457 -5.36 -12.08 -0.30
CA SER A 457 -4.01 -11.83 0.17
C SER A 457 -3.65 -10.33 0.09
N MET A 458 -4.01 -9.62 -0.98
CA MET A 458 -3.84 -8.17 -1.12
C MET A 458 -4.58 -7.37 -0.04
N LEU A 459 -5.83 -7.74 0.24
CA LEU A 459 -6.61 -7.14 1.34
C LEU A 459 -5.98 -7.43 2.71
N MET A 460 -5.49 -8.65 2.92
CA MET A 460 -4.85 -9.05 4.17
C MET A 460 -3.54 -8.30 4.41
N GLY A 461 -2.75 -8.11 3.36
CA GLY A 461 -1.52 -7.31 3.40
C GLY A 461 -1.79 -5.86 3.79
N ARG A 462 -2.78 -5.23 3.13
CA ARG A 462 -3.12 -3.81 3.34
C ARG A 462 -3.74 -3.53 4.70
N LEU A 463 -4.61 -4.42 5.19
CA LEU A 463 -5.30 -4.30 6.47
C LEU A 463 -4.45 -4.77 7.66
N GLU A 464 -3.16 -5.04 7.45
CA GLU A 464 -2.25 -5.56 8.47
C GLU A 464 -2.84 -6.78 9.19
N SER A 465 -2.97 -7.89 8.51
CA SER A 465 -3.42 -9.21 8.95
C SER A 465 -4.34 -9.27 10.19
N PHE A 466 -3.99 -8.61 11.31
CA PHE A 466 -4.79 -8.57 12.54
C PHE A 466 -6.18 -7.99 12.34
N THR A 467 -6.29 -6.88 11.59
CA THR A 467 -7.57 -6.18 11.38
C THR A 467 -8.56 -7.05 10.61
N LEU A 468 -8.07 -7.85 9.66
CA LEU A 468 -8.91 -8.78 8.92
C LEU A 468 -9.22 -10.02 9.75
N LEU A 469 -8.22 -10.63 10.41
CA LEU A 469 -8.38 -11.87 11.18
C LEU A 469 -9.33 -11.71 12.35
N ILE A 470 -9.34 -10.55 13.01
CA ILE A 470 -10.27 -10.25 14.11
C ILE A 470 -11.74 -10.36 13.69
N LEU A 471 -12.09 -10.07 12.43
CA LEU A 471 -13.46 -10.21 11.94
C LEU A 471 -13.94 -11.67 11.93
N PHE A 472 -13.05 -12.64 11.84
CA PHE A 472 -13.39 -14.07 11.86
C PHE A 472 -13.58 -14.62 13.28
N LEU A 473 -13.24 -13.85 14.33
CA LEU A 473 -13.44 -14.27 15.71
C LEU A 473 -14.91 -14.08 16.14
N PRO A 474 -15.65 -15.13 16.52
CA PRO A 474 -17.05 -15.00 16.98
C PRO A 474 -17.22 -14.07 18.18
N SER A 475 -16.22 -14.00 19.06
CA SER A 475 -16.18 -13.10 20.21
C SER A 475 -16.18 -11.62 19.85
N PHE A 476 -15.67 -11.27 18.66
CA PHE A 476 -15.68 -9.90 18.14
C PHE A 476 -17.09 -9.35 17.93
N TRP A 477 -18.03 -10.19 17.50
CA TRP A 477 -19.40 -9.80 17.16
C TRP A 477 -20.36 -9.84 18.36
N ARG A 478 -19.99 -10.49 19.46
CA ARG A 478 -20.84 -10.60 20.67
C ARG A 478 -20.89 -9.26 21.42
N LYS A 479 -22.10 -8.86 21.90
CA LYS A 479 -22.33 -7.60 22.63
C LYS A 479 -21.63 -7.53 24.00
N ASN A 480 -21.49 -8.65 24.69
CA ASN A 480 -20.99 -8.75 26.08
C ASN A 480 -19.86 -9.80 26.15
N GLY A 481 -18.75 -9.57 25.47
CA GLY A 481 -17.70 -10.56 25.45
C GLY A 481 -16.39 -10.04 26.05
N TRP A 482 -16.43 -9.54 27.30
CA TRP A 482 -15.30 -9.43 28.29
C TRP A 482 -15.86 -8.86 29.57
#